data_94e48d32993bffad7f68ce92c849de99
#
_entry.id   94e48d32993bffad7f68ce92c849de99
#
_cell.length_a   1.000
_cell.length_b   1.000
_cell.length_c   1.000
_cell.angle_alpha   90.00
_cell.angle_beta   90.00
_cell.angle_gamma   90.00
#
_symmetry.space_group_name_H-M   'P 1'
#
loop_
_entity.id
_entity.type
_entity.pdbx_description
1 polymer ?
#
loop_
_entity_poly.entity_id
_entity_poly.type
_entity_poly.pdbx_seq_one_letter_code
_entity_poly.pdbx_strand_id
1 'polypeptide(L)'
;MIKEYKTIGEVVGPLMAVDRVAGVKYEELIEVRLQNGEIRQGQVLEVQEDKALVQIFEGTSGIKLRDSAVRFLGHPLELGVSEDMVGRVFDGLGRPRDGGADILPEKMMDINGEVINPISRDYPDEFIQTGISSIDHLNTLVRGQKLPVFSGSGLPHKELAAQIARQATVLNQNDDFAVVFAGIGITFEEAEYFMENFRQTGAIDRSVVF
;
A
#
# COMPACT_ATOMS: atom_id res chain seq x y z
N MET A 1 3.07 -28.21 0.58
CA MET A 1 3.50 -28.36 2.00
C MET A 1 4.37 -27.16 2.30
N ILE A 2 3.93 -26.27 3.18
CA ILE A 2 4.67 -25.06 3.57
C ILE A 2 5.86 -25.51 4.42
N LYS A 3 7.09 -25.18 3.98
CA LYS A 3 8.32 -25.52 4.70
C LYS A 3 8.69 -24.39 5.65
N GLU A 4 9.16 -24.75 6.85
CA GLU A 4 9.69 -23.81 7.83
C GLU A 4 11.22 -23.90 7.84
N TYR A 5 11.88 -22.76 7.70
CA TYR A 5 13.35 -22.65 7.68
C TYR A 5 13.85 -21.96 8.94
N LYS A 6 14.89 -22.51 9.55
CA LYS A 6 15.61 -21.93 10.71
C LYS A 6 17.04 -21.52 10.33
N THR A 7 17.25 -21.23 9.05
CA THR A 7 18.56 -20.98 8.46
C THR A 7 18.74 -19.50 8.15
N ILE A 8 18.37 -18.63 9.09
CA ILE A 8 18.61 -17.20 8.99
C ILE A 8 20.12 -16.98 9.09
N GLY A 9 20.73 -16.46 8.01
CA GLY A 9 22.18 -16.23 7.94
C GLY A 9 22.57 -14.87 8.48
N GLU A 10 21.89 -13.81 8.07
CA GLU A 10 22.23 -12.44 8.40
C GLU A 10 20.97 -11.58 8.50
N VAL A 11 21.03 -10.52 9.33
CA VAL A 11 19.98 -9.49 9.46
C VAL A 11 20.65 -8.13 9.46
N VAL A 12 20.33 -7.27 8.48
CA VAL A 12 20.89 -5.91 8.34
C VAL A 12 19.79 -4.91 8.01
N GLY A 13 19.53 -3.99 8.93
CA GLY A 13 18.43 -3.04 8.77
C GLY A 13 17.09 -3.76 8.57
N PRO A 14 16.30 -3.46 7.53
CA PRO A 14 15.04 -4.15 7.25
C PRO A 14 15.23 -5.47 6.49
N LEU A 15 16.47 -5.83 6.14
CA LEU A 15 16.78 -6.98 5.30
C LEU A 15 17.23 -8.17 6.14
N MET A 16 16.86 -9.36 5.67
CA MET A 16 17.24 -10.63 6.25
C MET A 16 17.59 -11.63 5.14
N ALA A 17 18.73 -12.31 5.29
CA ALA A 17 19.13 -13.40 4.42
C ALA A 17 18.71 -14.74 5.02
N VAL A 18 18.13 -15.61 4.21
CA VAL A 18 17.76 -16.98 4.58
C VAL A 18 18.54 -17.94 3.70
N ASP A 19 19.36 -18.80 4.32
CA ASP A 19 20.19 -19.77 3.61
C ASP A 19 19.48 -21.13 3.48
N ARG A 20 19.93 -21.91 2.50
CA ARG A 20 19.46 -23.29 2.23
C ARG A 20 17.97 -23.38 1.96
N VAL A 21 17.44 -22.42 1.21
CA VAL A 21 16.06 -22.40 0.73
C VAL A 21 15.94 -23.16 -0.59
N ALA A 22 14.76 -23.70 -0.87
CA ALA A 22 14.51 -24.39 -2.14
C ALA A 22 13.10 -24.11 -2.65
N GLY A 23 13.00 -23.72 -3.94
CA GLY A 23 11.73 -23.47 -4.61
C GLY A 23 11.07 -22.15 -4.22
N VAL A 24 11.82 -21.23 -3.64
CA VAL A 24 11.39 -19.86 -3.31
C VAL A 24 11.32 -19.02 -4.58
N LYS A 25 10.33 -18.15 -4.65
CA LYS A 25 10.11 -17.28 -5.80
C LYS A 25 10.35 -15.80 -5.43
N TYR A 26 10.66 -15.03 -6.45
CA TYR A 26 10.70 -13.57 -6.34
C TYR A 26 9.32 -13.02 -5.95
N GLU A 27 9.29 -11.98 -5.11
CA GLU A 27 8.07 -11.36 -4.56
C GLU A 27 7.20 -12.24 -3.66
N GLU A 28 7.65 -13.43 -3.34
CA GLU A 28 6.92 -14.35 -2.46
C GLU A 28 6.77 -13.75 -1.06
N LEU A 29 5.57 -13.79 -0.53
CA LEU A 29 5.28 -13.37 0.85
C LEU A 29 5.87 -14.37 1.84
N ILE A 30 6.45 -13.87 2.90
CA ILE A 30 7.01 -14.65 3.99
C ILE A 30 6.42 -14.28 5.34
N GLU A 31 6.44 -15.23 6.25
CA GLU A 31 6.21 -15.02 7.68
C GLU A 31 7.46 -15.37 8.48
N VAL A 32 7.84 -14.49 9.39
CA VAL A 32 8.91 -14.75 10.36
C VAL A 32 8.28 -14.88 11.74
N ARG A 33 8.37 -16.06 12.31
CA ARG A 33 7.92 -16.30 13.69
C ARG A 33 9.07 -16.10 14.64
N LEU A 34 8.90 -15.15 15.56
CA LEU A 34 9.85 -14.83 16.61
C LEU A 34 9.69 -15.82 17.79
N GLN A 35 10.68 -15.84 18.69
CA GLN A 35 10.68 -16.69 19.89
C GLN A 35 9.50 -16.42 20.84
N ASN A 36 9.02 -15.17 20.90
CA ASN A 36 7.87 -14.77 21.70
C ASN A 36 6.51 -15.14 21.07
N GLY A 37 6.51 -15.78 19.90
CA GLY A 37 5.32 -16.15 19.16
C GLY A 37 4.78 -15.06 18.21
N GLU A 38 5.36 -13.87 18.23
CA GLU A 38 5.04 -12.78 17.29
C GLU A 38 5.35 -13.21 15.86
N ILE A 39 4.46 -12.89 14.93
CA ILE A 39 4.62 -13.13 13.50
C ILE A 39 4.81 -11.79 12.81
N ARG A 40 5.85 -11.68 11.99
CA ARG A 40 6.11 -10.55 11.10
C ARG A 40 6.06 -11.01 9.67
N GLN A 41 5.63 -10.11 8.82
CA GLN A 41 5.55 -10.36 7.38
C GLN A 41 6.69 -9.68 6.64
N GLY A 42 7.01 -10.23 5.48
CA GLY A 42 8.02 -9.69 4.58
C GLY A 42 7.89 -10.27 3.19
N GLN A 43 8.73 -9.80 2.30
CA GLN A 43 8.72 -10.16 0.89
C GLN A 43 10.10 -10.54 0.42
N VAL A 44 10.16 -11.53 -0.47
CA VAL A 44 11.40 -11.92 -1.13
C VAL A 44 11.80 -10.87 -2.16
N LEU A 45 12.97 -10.28 -1.99
CA LEU A 45 13.54 -9.30 -2.92
C LEU A 45 14.45 -9.94 -3.97
N GLU A 46 15.14 -11.00 -3.60
CA GLU A 46 16.11 -11.65 -4.46
C GLU A 46 16.28 -13.12 -4.07
N VAL A 47 16.51 -13.96 -5.06
CA VAL A 47 16.85 -15.37 -4.86
C VAL A 47 18.13 -15.68 -5.64
N GLN A 48 19.15 -16.14 -4.93
CA GLN A 48 20.44 -16.57 -5.50
C GLN A 48 20.72 -18.01 -5.06
N GLU A 49 20.71 -18.95 -6.02
CA GLU A 49 20.93 -20.38 -5.77
C GLU A 49 20.05 -20.91 -4.63
N ASP A 50 20.62 -21.14 -3.45
CA ASP A 50 19.95 -21.61 -2.24
C ASP A 50 19.76 -20.53 -1.16
N LYS A 51 19.89 -19.24 -1.52
CA LYS A 51 19.71 -18.11 -0.62
C LYS A 51 18.58 -17.21 -1.08
N ALA A 52 17.79 -16.72 -0.14
CA ALA A 52 16.78 -15.70 -0.36
C ALA A 52 17.09 -14.46 0.47
N LEU A 53 17.11 -13.31 -0.17
CA LEU A 53 17.13 -12.00 0.49
C LEU A 53 15.69 -11.52 0.64
N VAL A 54 15.28 -11.23 1.87
CA VAL A 54 13.92 -10.83 2.19
C VAL A 54 13.89 -9.49 2.93
N GLN A 55 12.86 -8.70 2.68
CA GLN A 55 12.58 -7.47 3.39
C GLN A 55 11.44 -7.71 4.39
N ILE A 56 11.65 -7.32 5.65
CA ILE A 56 10.65 -7.43 6.71
C ILE A 56 9.92 -6.11 6.85
N PHE A 57 8.59 -6.13 6.77
CA PHE A 57 7.75 -4.92 6.75
C PHE A 57 7.71 -4.23 8.13
N GLU A 58 7.53 -5.00 9.20
CA GLU A 58 7.44 -4.45 10.56
C GLU A 58 8.82 -4.27 11.23
N GLY A 59 9.90 -4.40 10.44
CA GLY A 59 11.27 -4.29 10.91
C GLY A 59 11.83 -5.58 11.53
N THR A 60 13.13 -5.61 11.73
CA THR A 60 13.89 -6.80 12.12
C THR A 60 14.27 -6.86 13.61
N SER A 61 13.85 -5.87 14.40
CA SER A 61 14.16 -5.83 15.84
C SER A 61 13.61 -7.06 16.54
N GLY A 62 14.47 -7.76 17.31
CA GLY A 62 14.09 -8.98 18.03
C GLY A 62 14.17 -10.28 17.23
N ILE A 63 14.46 -10.23 15.93
CA ILE A 63 14.74 -11.43 15.14
C ILE A 63 16.09 -12.01 15.58
N LYS A 64 16.08 -13.27 16.03
CA LYS A 64 17.28 -14.01 16.40
C LYS A 64 17.58 -15.07 15.37
N LEU A 65 18.83 -15.16 14.94
CA LEU A 65 19.26 -16.07 13.87
C LEU A 65 18.95 -17.56 14.15
N ARG A 66 18.97 -17.96 15.42
CA ARG A 66 18.79 -19.37 15.82
C ARG A 66 17.39 -19.72 16.33
N ASP A 67 16.66 -18.73 16.83
CA ASP A 67 15.40 -18.93 17.55
C ASP A 67 14.18 -18.48 16.75
N SER A 68 14.40 -17.84 15.59
CA SER A 68 13.33 -17.42 14.70
C SER A 68 13.21 -18.41 13.54
N ALA A 69 11.98 -18.53 13.00
CA ALA A 69 11.69 -19.43 11.90
C ALA A 69 10.98 -18.69 10.78
N VAL A 70 11.33 -19.00 9.54
CA VAL A 70 10.81 -18.35 8.33
C VAL A 70 9.95 -19.35 7.56
N ARG A 71 8.78 -18.90 7.13
CA ARG A 71 7.87 -19.67 6.25
C ARG A 71 7.69 -18.88 4.96
N PHE A 72 7.84 -19.53 3.83
CA PHE A 72 7.52 -19.01 2.52
C PHE A 72 6.12 -19.48 2.15
N LEU A 73 5.26 -18.56 1.73
CA LEU A 73 3.82 -18.83 1.57
C LEU A 73 3.45 -19.30 0.16
N GLY A 74 4.35 -19.11 -0.82
CA GLY A 74 4.15 -19.59 -2.20
C GLY A 74 3.37 -18.64 -3.10
N HIS A 75 2.94 -17.48 -2.60
CA HIS A 75 2.22 -16.45 -3.35
C HIS A 75 2.76 -15.07 -2.99
N PRO A 76 2.58 -14.04 -3.85
CA PRO A 76 2.95 -12.66 -3.55
C PRO A 76 2.04 -12.06 -2.49
N LEU A 77 2.30 -10.81 -2.11
CA LEU A 77 1.41 -10.05 -1.23
C LEU A 77 0.12 -9.73 -1.97
N GLU A 78 -0.99 -10.13 -1.39
CA GLU A 78 -2.33 -9.89 -1.90
C GLU A 78 -3.11 -9.01 -0.92
N LEU A 79 -3.92 -8.11 -1.45
CA LEU A 79 -4.87 -7.30 -0.69
C LEU A 79 -6.28 -7.82 -0.91
N GLY A 80 -6.97 -8.11 0.17
CA GLY A 80 -8.40 -8.40 0.13
C GLY A 80 -9.19 -7.11 -0.09
N VAL A 81 -9.95 -7.04 -1.17
CA VAL A 81 -10.74 -5.86 -1.53
C VAL A 81 -12.24 -6.14 -1.45
N SER A 82 -12.99 -5.14 -1.00
CA SER A 82 -14.45 -5.13 -0.88
C SER A 82 -14.93 -3.68 -0.90
N GLU A 83 -16.19 -3.45 -1.24
CA GLU A 83 -16.84 -2.15 -1.10
C GLU A 83 -16.88 -1.67 0.36
N ASP A 84 -16.85 -2.58 1.32
CA ASP A 84 -16.78 -2.29 2.76
C ASP A 84 -15.50 -1.55 3.19
N MET A 85 -14.51 -1.44 2.31
CA MET A 85 -13.30 -0.64 2.57
C MET A 85 -13.55 0.87 2.49
N VAL A 86 -14.59 1.30 1.81
CA VAL A 86 -14.92 2.72 1.67
C VAL A 86 -15.33 3.29 3.03
N GLY A 87 -14.79 4.44 3.37
CA GLY A 87 -15.00 5.05 4.70
C GLY A 87 -14.03 4.58 5.79
N ARG A 88 -13.12 3.64 5.47
CA ARG A 88 -12.25 2.98 6.45
C ARG A 88 -10.78 3.39 6.33
N VAL A 89 -10.05 3.12 7.41
CA VAL A 89 -8.60 3.41 7.55
C VAL A 89 -7.83 2.13 7.80
N PHE A 90 -6.76 1.93 7.03
CA PHE A 90 -5.94 0.72 7.04
C PHE A 90 -4.46 1.05 7.26
N ASP A 91 -3.69 0.05 7.65
CA ASP A 91 -2.23 0.10 7.56
C ASP A 91 -1.75 -0.32 6.16
N GLY A 92 -0.43 -0.23 5.90
CA GLY A 92 0.17 -0.59 4.62
C GLY A 92 0.02 -2.07 4.21
N LEU A 93 -0.50 -2.91 5.09
CA LEU A 93 -0.82 -4.32 4.84
C LEU A 93 -2.33 -4.57 4.70
N GLY A 94 -3.15 -3.51 4.69
CA GLY A 94 -4.59 -3.61 4.58
C GLY A 94 -5.31 -4.00 5.86
N ARG A 95 -4.66 -3.94 7.03
CA ARG A 95 -5.30 -4.23 8.31
C ARG A 95 -6.02 -2.99 8.84
N PRO A 96 -7.26 -3.10 9.33
CA PRO A 96 -8.00 -1.97 9.87
C PRO A 96 -7.26 -1.26 11.02
N ARG A 97 -7.24 0.07 10.99
CA ARG A 97 -6.64 0.94 12.02
C ARG A 97 -7.65 1.84 12.70
N ASP A 98 -8.90 1.81 12.27
CA ASP A 98 -10.01 2.59 12.78
C ASP A 98 -10.77 1.94 13.95
N GLY A 99 -10.33 0.77 14.42
CA GLY A 99 -10.99 -0.02 15.47
C GLY A 99 -12.23 -0.78 14.99
N GLY A 100 -12.52 -0.76 13.69
CA GLY A 100 -13.59 -1.56 13.10
C GLY A 100 -13.20 -3.04 12.92
N ALA A 101 -14.17 -3.85 12.53
CA ALA A 101 -13.94 -5.26 12.23
C ALA A 101 -13.06 -5.44 10.99
N ASP A 102 -12.44 -6.62 10.89
CA ASP A 102 -11.72 -7.01 9.67
C ASP A 102 -12.67 -7.03 8.47
N ILE A 103 -12.13 -6.63 7.31
CA ILE A 103 -12.89 -6.67 6.06
C ILE A 103 -13.02 -8.12 5.59
N LEU A 104 -14.23 -8.51 5.24
CA LEU A 104 -14.45 -9.76 4.53
C LEU A 104 -14.22 -9.52 3.03
N PRO A 105 -13.12 -10.03 2.45
CA PRO A 105 -12.79 -9.71 1.08
C PRO A 105 -13.75 -10.39 0.10
N GLU A 106 -14.22 -9.64 -0.88
CA GLU A 106 -14.93 -10.18 -2.04
C GLU A 106 -13.94 -10.77 -3.05
N LYS A 107 -12.75 -10.17 -3.15
CA LYS A 107 -11.69 -10.61 -4.05
C LYS A 107 -10.32 -10.38 -3.42
N MET A 108 -9.39 -11.33 -3.63
CA MET A 108 -7.96 -11.14 -3.35
C MET A 108 -7.29 -10.60 -4.61
N MET A 109 -6.53 -9.52 -4.47
CA MET A 109 -5.82 -8.85 -5.57
C MET A 109 -4.34 -8.82 -5.28
N ASP A 110 -3.52 -9.22 -6.24
CA ASP A 110 -2.06 -9.02 -6.17
C ASP A 110 -1.77 -7.51 -6.15
N ILE A 111 -0.99 -7.05 -5.17
CA ILE A 111 -0.66 -5.63 -5.02
C ILE A 111 0.17 -5.07 -6.19
N ASN A 112 0.87 -5.92 -6.93
CA ASN A 112 1.64 -5.52 -8.12
C ASN A 112 0.72 -5.25 -9.32
N GLY A 113 -0.54 -5.69 -9.25
CA GLY A 113 -1.51 -5.56 -10.33
C GLY A 113 -1.25 -6.52 -11.49
N GLU A 114 -2.07 -6.39 -12.52
CA GLU A 114 -1.94 -7.19 -13.74
C GLU A 114 -1.09 -6.48 -14.80
N VAL A 115 -0.32 -7.26 -15.55
CA VAL A 115 0.45 -6.76 -16.68
C VAL A 115 -0.51 -6.43 -17.83
N ILE A 116 -0.67 -5.13 -18.13
CA ILE A 116 -1.51 -4.66 -19.22
C ILE A 116 -0.67 -4.59 -20.51
N ASN A 117 -1.14 -5.27 -21.56
CA ASN A 117 -0.54 -5.14 -22.88
C ASN A 117 -0.62 -3.67 -23.34
N PRO A 118 0.52 -3.05 -23.75
CA PRO A 118 0.54 -1.66 -24.18
C PRO A 118 -0.45 -1.34 -25.31
N ILE A 119 -0.76 -2.30 -26.18
CA ILE A 119 -1.70 -2.12 -27.31
C ILE A 119 -3.16 -2.03 -26.85
N SER A 120 -3.48 -2.51 -25.64
CA SER A 120 -4.83 -2.40 -25.05
C SER A 120 -5.03 -1.15 -24.22
N ARG A 121 -4.07 -0.22 -24.23
CA ARG A 121 -4.18 1.05 -23.52
C ARG A 121 -4.90 2.06 -24.41
N ASP A 122 -5.99 2.60 -23.91
CA ASP A 122 -6.67 3.73 -24.53
C ASP A 122 -6.07 5.05 -24.06
N TYR A 123 -6.22 6.10 -24.87
CA TYR A 123 -5.88 7.46 -24.46
C TYR A 123 -6.91 7.95 -23.43
N PRO A 124 -6.45 8.45 -22.26
CA PRO A 124 -7.35 8.98 -21.27
C PRO A 124 -8.01 10.28 -21.77
N ASP A 125 -9.33 10.36 -21.70
CA ASP A 125 -10.14 11.49 -22.16
C ASP A 125 -11.17 11.97 -21.12
N GLU A 126 -11.31 11.24 -20.01
CA GLU A 126 -12.25 11.58 -18.94
C GLU A 126 -11.66 12.66 -18.03
N PHE A 127 -12.20 13.87 -18.11
CA PHE A 127 -11.74 15.01 -17.32
C PHE A 127 -12.11 14.86 -15.84
N ILE A 128 -11.12 15.03 -14.98
CA ILE A 128 -11.30 15.15 -13.54
C ILE A 128 -11.23 16.63 -13.14
N GLN A 129 -12.36 17.19 -12.75
CA GLN A 129 -12.42 18.53 -12.21
C GLN A 129 -11.91 18.52 -10.78
N THR A 130 -10.75 19.15 -10.55
CA THR A 130 -10.13 19.25 -9.23
C THR A 130 -10.71 20.41 -8.38
N GLY A 131 -11.40 21.37 -9.03
CA GLY A 131 -11.88 22.60 -8.41
C GLY A 131 -10.79 23.64 -8.16
N ILE A 132 -9.59 23.42 -8.71
CA ILE A 132 -8.45 24.34 -8.62
C ILE A 132 -8.19 24.87 -10.02
N SER A 133 -8.50 26.14 -10.24
CA SER A 133 -8.50 26.75 -11.57
C SER A 133 -7.17 26.64 -12.30
N SER A 134 -6.05 26.74 -11.61
CA SER A 134 -4.72 26.57 -12.23
C SER A 134 -4.46 25.15 -12.71
N ILE A 135 -4.98 24.12 -12.04
CA ILE A 135 -4.89 22.74 -12.49
C ILE A 135 -5.89 22.52 -13.63
N ASP A 136 -7.16 22.85 -13.40
CA ASP A 136 -8.24 22.54 -14.35
C ASP A 136 -8.06 23.25 -15.71
N HIS A 137 -7.39 24.42 -15.77
CA HIS A 137 -7.19 25.18 -17.01
C HIS A 137 -5.80 24.99 -17.63
N LEU A 138 -4.75 24.81 -16.82
CA LEU A 138 -3.37 24.81 -17.33
C LEU A 138 -2.72 23.41 -17.33
N ASN A 139 -3.10 22.56 -16.40
CA ASN A 139 -2.57 21.20 -16.22
C ASN A 139 -3.70 20.19 -16.07
N THR A 140 -4.68 20.26 -16.92
CA THR A 140 -5.90 19.45 -16.90
C THR A 140 -5.63 18.00 -16.52
N LEU A 141 -6.24 17.56 -15.42
CA LEU A 141 -6.15 16.20 -14.95
C LEU A 141 -7.20 15.32 -15.65
N VAL A 142 -6.77 14.18 -16.18
CA VAL A 142 -7.66 13.17 -16.74
C VAL A 142 -7.49 11.85 -16.04
N ARG A 143 -8.51 11.02 -16.06
CA ARG A 143 -8.51 9.70 -15.42
C ARG A 143 -7.36 8.84 -15.96
N GLY A 144 -6.57 8.23 -15.08
CA GLY A 144 -5.36 7.47 -15.44
C GLY A 144 -4.08 8.29 -15.58
N GLN A 145 -4.15 9.63 -15.50
CA GLN A 145 -2.97 10.51 -15.53
C GLN A 145 -2.33 10.65 -14.14
N LYS A 146 -1.01 10.83 -14.11
CA LYS A 146 -0.25 11.22 -12.92
C LYS A 146 -0.07 12.73 -12.89
N LEU A 147 -0.44 13.37 -11.80
CA LEU A 147 -0.19 14.80 -11.54
C LEU A 147 0.77 14.92 -10.35
N PRO A 148 2.09 15.04 -10.58
CA PRO A 148 3.03 15.27 -9.49
C PRO A 148 2.91 16.70 -8.97
N VAL A 149 2.90 16.86 -7.64
CA VAL A 149 2.92 18.16 -6.97
C VAL A 149 4.22 18.29 -6.20
N PHE A 150 5.10 19.19 -6.65
CA PHE A 150 6.34 19.51 -5.98
C PHE A 150 6.22 20.83 -5.24
N SER A 151 6.65 20.87 -3.99
CA SER A 151 6.61 22.10 -3.19
C SER A 151 7.89 22.27 -2.38
N GLY A 152 8.23 23.53 -2.09
CA GLY A 152 9.25 23.85 -1.09
C GLY A 152 8.70 23.76 0.34
N SER A 153 9.61 23.76 1.32
CA SER A 153 9.24 23.78 2.74
C SER A 153 8.37 25.00 3.07
N GLY A 154 7.30 24.80 3.82
CA GLY A 154 6.37 25.85 4.26
C GLY A 154 5.28 26.21 3.24
N LEU A 155 5.23 25.57 2.07
CA LEU A 155 4.14 25.77 1.12
C LEU A 155 2.95 24.83 1.43
N PRO A 156 1.69 25.26 1.11
CA PRO A 156 0.48 24.56 1.52
C PRO A 156 0.15 23.36 0.62
N HIS A 157 1.08 22.42 0.45
CA HIS A 157 0.88 21.24 -0.39
C HIS A 157 -0.11 20.24 0.22
N LYS A 158 -0.18 20.18 1.54
CA LYS A 158 -1.14 19.31 2.25
C LYS A 158 -2.57 19.80 2.03
N GLU A 159 -2.78 21.09 2.17
CA GLU A 159 -4.06 21.76 1.94
C GLU A 159 -4.51 21.58 0.49
N LEU A 160 -3.58 21.68 -0.46
CA LEU A 160 -3.85 21.42 -1.86
C LEU A 160 -4.29 19.97 -2.10
N ALA A 161 -3.56 19.00 -1.56
CA ALA A 161 -3.89 17.58 -1.68
C ALA A 161 -5.25 17.24 -1.02
N ALA A 162 -5.49 17.76 0.19
CA ALA A 162 -6.75 17.57 0.89
C ALA A 162 -7.93 18.18 0.12
N GLN A 163 -7.74 19.36 -0.47
CA GLN A 163 -8.75 20.02 -1.28
C GLN A 163 -9.09 19.20 -2.53
N ILE A 164 -8.10 18.69 -3.26
CA ILE A 164 -8.32 17.83 -4.42
C ILE A 164 -9.10 16.58 -4.00
N ALA A 165 -8.65 15.86 -2.97
CA ALA A 165 -9.31 14.66 -2.49
C ALA A 165 -10.78 14.90 -2.09
N ARG A 166 -11.07 16.07 -1.49
CA ARG A 166 -12.41 16.44 -1.05
C ARG A 166 -13.36 16.80 -2.17
N GLN A 167 -12.89 17.51 -3.21
CA GLN A 167 -13.78 18.14 -4.18
C GLN A 167 -13.63 17.62 -5.62
N ALA A 168 -12.63 16.77 -5.89
CA ALA A 168 -12.47 16.22 -7.22
C ALA A 168 -13.71 15.41 -7.67
N THR A 169 -14.13 15.63 -8.90
CA THR A 169 -15.26 14.93 -9.53
C THR A 169 -14.96 14.63 -10.99
N VAL A 170 -15.53 13.55 -11.51
CA VAL A 170 -15.51 13.24 -12.94
C VAL A 170 -16.76 13.86 -13.59
N LEU A 171 -16.56 14.74 -14.57
CA LEU A 171 -17.67 15.39 -15.25
C LEU A 171 -18.36 14.41 -16.19
N ASN A 172 -19.69 14.54 -16.26
CA ASN A 172 -20.58 13.80 -17.17
C ASN A 172 -20.74 12.30 -16.91
N GLN A 173 -20.34 11.82 -15.75
CA GLN A 173 -20.63 10.45 -15.33
C GLN A 173 -21.47 10.43 -14.06
N ASN A 174 -22.52 9.60 -14.03
CA ASN A 174 -23.25 9.27 -12.82
C ASN A 174 -22.57 8.13 -12.05
N ASP A 175 -21.29 7.89 -12.33
CA ASP A 175 -20.53 6.83 -11.71
C ASP A 175 -20.10 7.20 -10.29
N ASP A 176 -20.16 6.25 -9.42
CA ASP A 176 -19.63 6.38 -8.07
C ASP A 176 -18.11 6.62 -8.12
N PHE A 177 -17.68 7.69 -7.45
CA PHE A 177 -16.29 8.11 -7.41
C PHE A 177 -15.73 7.89 -6.02
N ALA A 178 -14.74 7.02 -5.90
CA ALA A 178 -14.01 6.78 -4.66
C ALA A 178 -12.60 7.37 -4.72
N VAL A 179 -12.10 7.80 -3.57
CA VAL A 179 -10.74 8.31 -3.39
C VAL A 179 -9.95 7.29 -2.61
N VAL A 180 -8.80 6.87 -3.13
CA VAL A 180 -7.82 6.11 -2.36
C VAL A 180 -6.70 7.05 -1.94
N PHE A 181 -6.58 7.30 -0.64
CA PHE A 181 -5.53 8.13 -0.07
C PHE A 181 -4.47 7.24 0.59
N ALA A 182 -3.21 7.41 0.19
CA ALA A 182 -2.08 6.70 0.79
C ALA A 182 -1.08 7.68 1.38
N GLY A 183 -0.90 7.64 2.71
CA GLY A 183 0.07 8.47 3.43
C GLY A 183 1.42 7.75 3.55
N ILE A 184 2.33 8.00 2.61
CA ILE A 184 3.65 7.36 2.57
C ILE A 184 4.74 8.38 2.91
N GLY A 185 5.51 8.12 3.96
CA GLY A 185 6.63 8.99 4.36
C GLY A 185 6.19 10.34 4.98
N ILE A 186 4.93 10.45 5.41
CA ILE A 186 4.39 11.61 6.10
C ILE A 186 4.61 11.49 7.62
N THR A 187 4.59 12.63 8.33
CA THR A 187 4.65 12.64 9.79
C THR A 187 3.31 12.25 10.40
N PHE A 188 3.32 11.90 11.69
CA PHE A 188 2.08 11.62 12.42
C PHE A 188 1.11 12.82 12.42
N GLU A 189 1.63 14.04 12.60
CA GLU A 189 0.84 15.28 12.56
C GLU A 189 0.18 15.51 11.19
N GLU A 190 0.88 15.16 10.12
CA GLU A 190 0.33 15.24 8.75
C GLU A 190 -0.76 14.19 8.52
N ALA A 191 -0.56 12.97 8.98
CA ALA A 191 -1.58 11.93 8.91
C ALA A 191 -2.85 12.35 9.67
N GLU A 192 -2.69 12.88 10.89
CA GLU A 192 -3.80 13.35 11.71
C GLU A 192 -4.54 14.56 11.07
N TYR A 193 -3.79 15.50 10.46
CA TYR A 193 -4.38 16.59 9.67
C TYR A 193 -5.28 16.08 8.54
N PHE A 194 -4.83 15.13 7.74
CA PHE A 194 -5.65 14.56 6.66
C PHE A 194 -6.88 13.85 7.19
N MET A 195 -6.73 13.03 8.23
CA MET A 195 -7.83 12.29 8.84
C MET A 195 -8.90 13.22 9.40
N GLU A 196 -8.49 14.26 10.13
CA GLU A 196 -9.41 15.24 10.70
C GLU A 196 -10.12 16.03 9.59
N ASN A 197 -9.39 16.46 8.56
CA ASN A 197 -9.97 17.15 7.41
C ASN A 197 -11.01 16.30 6.68
N PHE A 198 -10.71 15.03 6.43
CA PHE A 198 -11.65 14.12 5.75
C PHE A 198 -12.90 13.85 6.58
N ARG A 199 -12.77 13.70 7.91
CA ARG A 199 -13.92 13.55 8.82
C ARG A 199 -14.79 14.80 8.88
N GLN A 200 -14.19 15.97 9.08
CA GLN A 200 -14.92 17.24 9.17
C GLN A 200 -15.66 17.59 7.88
N THR A 201 -15.12 17.22 6.75
CA THR A 201 -15.70 17.55 5.44
C THR A 201 -16.63 16.47 4.87
N GLY A 202 -16.71 15.30 5.51
CA GLY A 202 -17.45 14.13 5.00
C GLY A 202 -16.75 13.43 3.83
N ALA A 203 -15.53 13.85 3.46
CA ALA A 203 -14.77 13.20 2.38
C ALA A 203 -14.38 11.75 2.73
N ILE A 204 -14.32 11.42 4.03
CA ILE A 204 -14.02 10.06 4.50
C ILE A 204 -15.03 9.04 3.95
N ASP A 205 -16.31 9.40 3.85
CA ASP A 205 -17.39 8.48 3.47
C ASP A 205 -17.26 7.93 2.04
N ARG A 206 -16.40 8.56 1.22
CA ARG A 206 -16.06 8.11 -0.14
C ARG A 206 -14.58 7.81 -0.32
N SER A 207 -13.85 7.67 0.78
CA SER A 207 -12.40 7.47 0.75
C SER A 207 -12.01 6.14 1.39
N VAL A 208 -10.94 5.56 0.86
CA VAL A 208 -10.19 4.47 1.49
C VAL A 208 -8.83 5.04 1.86
N VAL A 209 -8.41 4.91 3.12
CA VAL A 209 -7.18 5.53 3.62
C VAL A 209 -6.19 4.44 4.06
N PHE A 210 -4.95 4.56 3.57
CA PHE A 210 -3.80 3.73 3.92
C PHE A 210 -2.68 4.54 4.55
#